data_9e5738e6f14d89e582417c543461691d
#
_entry.id   9e5738e6f14d89e582417c543461691d
#
_cell.length_a   1.000
_cell.length_b   1.000
_cell.length_c   1.000
_cell.angle_alpha   90.00
_cell.angle_beta   90.00
_cell.angle_gamma   90.00
#
_symmetry.space_group_name_H-M   'P 1'
#
loop_
_entity.id
_entity.type
_entity.pdbx_description
1 polymer ?
#
loop_
_entity_poly.entity_id
_entity_poly.type
_entity_poly.pdbx_seq_one_letter_code
_entity_poly.pdbx_strand_id
1 'polypeptide(L)'
;YYEYRKTRMSVIILTGGGTAGHCIPCFALLPDLKKSFDEIYYVGDKDKIESKLAEKHGVTFFYAPTVKLERRLTPKNALIPIKLLNPIAAAKRILKNLKPDVVFSKGGYVALPVVIAAHKLGIPVVSHESDLSIGLANKIALRYSAKLLTGFPPTAENIAKAEYTGIPLDKNLFKPREKGRLFKKYGFDDKKRTILITGGSQGSAAINNSTEGCIENLAEKYNVLWLAGKGKSSHVKIKNVYCAEFCENMGEAYAIADVCVSRAGANTLFELIALGIPTLAIPLPKGNSRGDQVENAAYFKKKGIISVLTEDKLTPESLEYSIGRLFENGKSYTAACKKLDLRSANERVLS
;
A
#
# COMPACT_ATOMS: atom_id res chain seq x y z
N TYR A 1 5.51 -14.49 -44.80
CA TYR A 1 5.86 -13.09 -44.52
C TYR A 1 5.41 -12.62 -43.14
N TYR A 2 5.55 -13.47 -42.05
CA TYR A 2 5.27 -13.07 -40.66
C TYR A 2 6.30 -13.64 -39.68
N GLU A 3 7.60 -13.57 -39.98
CA GLU A 3 8.68 -14.05 -39.11
C GLU A 3 9.87 -13.09 -39.01
N TYR A 4 9.61 -11.79 -38.81
CA TYR A 4 10.72 -10.85 -38.57
C TYR A 4 10.27 -9.68 -37.65
N ARG A 5 9.91 -9.96 -36.40
CA ARG A 5 9.82 -8.94 -35.31
C ARG A 5 9.97 -9.53 -33.90
N LYS A 6 11.05 -10.26 -33.66
CA LYS A 6 11.48 -10.58 -32.29
C LYS A 6 12.97 -10.36 -32.13
N THR A 7 13.45 -9.15 -32.44
CA THR A 7 14.89 -8.84 -32.40
C THR A 7 15.28 -7.98 -31.15
N ARG A 8 14.33 -7.54 -30.33
CA ARG A 8 14.64 -6.83 -29.09
C ARG A 8 13.75 -7.32 -27.97
N MET A 9 14.39 -7.74 -26.86
CA MET A 9 13.68 -8.08 -25.62
C MET A 9 12.93 -6.86 -25.09
N SER A 10 11.68 -7.07 -24.66
CA SER A 10 10.87 -6.05 -24.02
C SER A 10 11.26 -5.90 -22.54
N VAL A 11 11.57 -4.67 -22.14
CA VAL A 11 12.12 -4.37 -20.81
C VAL A 11 11.27 -3.32 -20.09
N ILE A 12 10.86 -3.62 -18.86
CA ILE A 12 10.22 -2.64 -17.97
C ILE A 12 11.07 -2.39 -16.74
N ILE A 13 11.12 -1.14 -16.31
CA ILE A 13 11.70 -0.76 -15.02
C ILE A 13 10.59 -0.34 -14.07
N LEU A 14 10.61 -0.96 -12.88
CA LEU A 14 9.78 -0.58 -11.74
C LEU A 14 10.59 0.34 -10.83
N THR A 15 9.94 1.38 -10.29
CA THR A 15 10.54 2.28 -9.32
C THR A 15 9.50 2.83 -8.35
N GLY A 16 9.91 3.02 -7.12
CA GLY A 16 9.09 3.52 -6.03
C GLY A 16 9.80 3.20 -4.73
N GLY A 17 9.56 3.94 -3.66
CA GLY A 17 10.29 3.58 -2.44
C GLY A 17 10.16 4.55 -1.30
N GLY A 18 10.98 4.27 -0.28
CA GLY A 18 10.97 4.97 0.98
C GLY A 18 9.93 4.45 1.97
N THR A 19 8.86 3.82 1.50
CA THR A 19 7.83 3.14 2.34
C THR A 19 7.27 1.92 1.62
N ALA A 20 6.73 0.96 2.38
CA ALA A 20 6.07 -0.23 1.84
C ALA A 20 4.93 0.12 0.86
N GLY A 21 4.19 1.20 1.14
CA GLY A 21 3.08 1.66 0.29
C GLY A 21 3.48 2.07 -1.13
N HIS A 22 4.74 2.49 -1.34
CA HIS A 22 5.26 2.82 -2.65
C HIS A 22 5.99 1.66 -3.35
N CYS A 23 6.15 0.52 -2.68
CA CYS A 23 6.87 -0.64 -3.23
C CYS A 23 5.93 -1.81 -3.52
N ILE A 24 5.11 -2.21 -2.53
CA ILE A 24 4.26 -3.41 -2.60
C ILE A 24 3.41 -3.45 -3.88
N PRO A 25 2.75 -2.37 -4.32
CA PRO A 25 1.95 -2.42 -5.54
C PRO A 25 2.77 -2.67 -6.83
N CYS A 26 4.06 -2.33 -6.86
CA CYS A 26 4.93 -2.72 -7.98
C CYS A 26 5.07 -4.25 -8.06
N PHE A 27 5.30 -4.89 -6.91
CA PHE A 27 5.46 -6.34 -6.83
C PHE A 27 4.13 -7.09 -7.04
N ALA A 28 2.99 -6.47 -6.70
CA ALA A 28 1.67 -7.00 -6.98
C ALA A 28 1.39 -7.18 -8.50
N LEU A 29 2.04 -6.37 -9.34
CA LEU A 29 1.92 -6.45 -10.80
C LEU A 29 2.81 -7.54 -11.43
N LEU A 30 3.82 -8.07 -10.73
CA LEU A 30 4.82 -8.98 -11.30
C LEU A 30 4.24 -10.19 -12.04
N PRO A 31 3.21 -10.90 -11.51
CA PRO A 31 2.65 -12.05 -12.21
C PRO A 31 2.08 -11.72 -13.59
N ASP A 32 1.59 -10.50 -13.76
CA ASP A 32 1.02 -10.04 -15.02
C ASP A 32 2.09 -9.42 -15.93
N LEU A 33 3.02 -8.64 -15.38
CA LEU A 33 4.14 -8.06 -16.10
C LEU A 33 5.03 -9.15 -16.74
N LYS A 34 5.25 -10.27 -16.08
CA LYS A 34 6.00 -11.43 -16.61
C LYS A 34 5.37 -12.06 -17.86
N LYS A 35 4.10 -11.75 -18.16
CA LYS A 35 3.43 -12.20 -19.39
C LYS A 35 3.68 -11.27 -20.58
N SER A 36 4.01 -10.00 -20.28
CA SER A 36 4.11 -8.92 -21.27
C SER A 36 5.53 -8.43 -21.50
N PHE A 37 6.44 -8.66 -20.54
CA PHE A 37 7.82 -8.22 -20.61
C PHE A 37 8.78 -9.38 -20.42
N ASP A 38 9.83 -9.42 -21.26
CA ASP A 38 10.88 -10.43 -21.17
C ASP A 38 11.79 -10.17 -19.96
N GLU A 39 12.03 -8.90 -19.63
CA GLU A 39 12.86 -8.48 -18.49
C GLU A 39 12.18 -7.42 -17.63
N ILE A 40 12.25 -7.63 -16.32
CA ILE A 40 11.70 -6.74 -15.31
C ILE A 40 12.79 -6.40 -14.30
N TYR A 41 13.08 -5.12 -14.15
CA TYR A 41 14.08 -4.62 -13.21
C TYR A 41 13.47 -3.67 -12.20
N TYR A 42 14.09 -3.56 -11.03
CA TYR A 42 13.73 -2.57 -10.04
C TYR A 42 14.89 -1.58 -9.84
N VAL A 43 14.59 -0.28 -9.88
CA VAL A 43 15.58 0.77 -9.60
C VAL A 43 15.14 1.54 -8.36
N GLY A 44 16.01 1.61 -7.35
CA GLY A 44 15.68 2.23 -6.05
C GLY A 44 16.89 2.45 -5.15
N ASP A 45 16.62 2.69 -3.86
CA ASP A 45 17.64 2.90 -2.83
C ASP A 45 17.99 1.56 -2.15
N LYS A 46 19.29 1.22 -2.10
CA LYS A 46 19.76 -0.07 -1.56
C LYS A 46 19.49 -0.26 -0.07
N ASP A 47 19.44 0.84 0.70
CA ASP A 47 19.30 0.82 2.15
C ASP A 47 17.83 0.91 2.60
N LYS A 48 16.87 0.70 1.69
CA LYS A 48 15.44 0.81 1.95
C LYS A 48 14.72 -0.53 1.72
N ILE A 49 13.42 -0.51 2.02
CA ILE A 49 12.56 -1.69 1.94
C ILE A 49 12.49 -2.27 0.52
N GLU A 50 12.60 -1.44 -0.50
CA GLU A 50 12.48 -1.84 -1.91
C GLU A 50 13.56 -2.83 -2.33
N SER A 51 14.78 -2.73 -1.84
CA SER A 51 15.85 -3.68 -2.16
C SER A 51 15.56 -5.08 -1.60
N LYS A 52 15.07 -5.14 -0.35
CA LYS A 52 14.69 -6.41 0.29
C LYS A 52 13.49 -7.06 -0.38
N LEU A 53 12.53 -6.24 -0.83
CA LEU A 53 11.36 -6.75 -1.55
C LEU A 53 11.75 -7.25 -2.94
N ALA A 54 12.65 -6.57 -3.65
CA ALA A 54 13.14 -7.02 -4.94
C ALA A 54 13.83 -8.40 -4.81
N GLU A 55 14.71 -8.56 -3.84
CA GLU A 55 15.34 -9.85 -3.52
C GLU A 55 14.30 -10.94 -3.21
N LYS A 56 13.35 -10.65 -2.31
CA LYS A 56 12.26 -11.59 -1.94
C LYS A 56 11.45 -12.07 -3.14
N HIS A 57 11.24 -11.21 -4.14
CA HIS A 57 10.44 -11.51 -5.34
C HIS A 57 11.28 -11.96 -6.55
N GLY A 58 12.61 -12.10 -6.37
CA GLY A 58 13.52 -12.53 -7.45
C GLY A 58 13.60 -11.52 -8.60
N VAL A 59 13.50 -10.21 -8.29
CA VAL A 59 13.62 -9.13 -9.27
C VAL A 59 15.01 -8.52 -9.17
N THR A 60 15.74 -8.44 -10.28
CA THR A 60 17.06 -7.82 -10.32
C THR A 60 16.98 -6.34 -9.94
N PHE A 61 17.76 -5.96 -8.94
CA PHE A 61 17.75 -4.62 -8.35
C PHE A 61 18.96 -3.81 -8.76
N PHE A 62 18.73 -2.55 -9.15
CA PHE A 62 19.78 -1.57 -9.45
C PHE A 62 19.70 -0.42 -8.47
N TYR A 63 20.83 -0.11 -7.86
CA TYR A 63 20.94 1.01 -6.94
C TYR A 63 21.06 2.34 -7.67
N ALA A 64 20.18 3.27 -7.35
CA ALA A 64 20.31 4.68 -7.68
C ALA A 64 20.24 5.50 -6.38
N PRO A 65 21.20 6.40 -6.13
CA PRO A 65 21.14 7.26 -4.93
C PRO A 65 19.89 8.14 -4.96
N THR A 66 19.40 8.51 -3.79
CA THR A 66 18.16 9.27 -3.65
C THR A 66 18.31 10.50 -2.77
N VAL A 67 17.42 11.45 -2.91
CA VAL A 67 17.38 12.66 -2.06
C VAL A 67 16.00 12.72 -1.40
N LYS A 68 15.98 12.63 -0.07
CA LYS A 68 14.74 12.79 0.69
C LYS A 68 14.25 14.23 0.56
N LEU A 69 13.04 14.40 0.05
CA LEU A 69 12.37 15.69 -0.06
C LEU A 69 11.82 16.09 1.32
N GLU A 70 12.25 17.24 1.83
CA GLU A 70 11.65 17.79 3.05
C GLU A 70 10.23 18.28 2.75
N ARG A 71 9.26 17.89 3.58
CA ARG A 71 7.84 18.22 3.38
C ARG A 71 7.51 19.67 3.68
N ARG A 72 8.31 20.32 4.54
CA ARG A 72 8.17 21.74 4.87
C ARG A 72 9.01 22.58 3.89
N LEU A 73 8.47 23.72 3.47
CA LEU A 73 9.24 24.68 2.70
C LEU A 73 10.32 25.27 3.61
N THR A 74 11.54 24.79 3.44
CA THR A 74 12.73 25.30 4.13
C THR A 74 13.71 25.84 3.10
N PRO A 75 14.61 26.78 3.47
CA PRO A 75 15.66 27.24 2.56
C PRO A 75 16.50 26.10 1.97
N LYS A 76 16.60 24.96 2.67
CA LYS A 76 17.27 23.74 2.20
C LYS A 76 16.61 23.15 0.94
N ASN A 77 15.34 23.42 0.71
CA ASN A 77 14.63 22.97 -0.50
C ASN A 77 15.13 23.66 -1.77
N ALA A 78 15.68 24.86 -1.67
CA ALA A 78 16.30 25.55 -2.80
C ALA A 78 17.52 24.79 -3.38
N LEU A 79 18.19 23.97 -2.56
CA LEU A 79 19.34 23.16 -2.98
C LEU A 79 18.93 21.78 -3.54
N ILE A 80 17.65 21.41 -3.50
CA ILE A 80 17.16 20.11 -4.01
C ILE A 80 17.52 19.90 -5.48
N PRO A 81 17.35 20.87 -6.41
CA PRO A 81 17.71 20.67 -7.82
C PRO A 81 19.20 20.27 -7.98
N ILE A 82 20.10 20.92 -7.24
CA ILE A 82 21.54 20.62 -7.28
C ILE A 82 21.81 19.21 -6.71
N LYS A 83 21.20 18.87 -5.58
CA LYS A 83 21.34 17.54 -4.95
C LYS A 83 20.80 16.41 -5.81
N LEU A 84 19.83 16.68 -6.69
CA LEU A 84 19.26 15.70 -7.62
C LEU A 84 20.17 15.41 -8.83
N LEU A 85 21.16 16.23 -9.15
CA LEU A 85 21.98 16.05 -10.35
C LEU A 85 22.72 14.70 -10.35
N ASN A 86 23.38 14.33 -9.25
CA ASN A 86 24.09 13.06 -9.14
C ASN A 86 23.13 11.83 -9.16
N PRO A 87 22.03 11.79 -8.38
CA PRO A 87 21.00 10.77 -8.51
C PRO A 87 20.44 10.59 -9.92
N ILE A 88 20.15 11.69 -10.61
CA ILE A 88 19.66 11.65 -12.00
C ILE A 88 20.73 11.09 -12.94
N ALA A 89 21.99 11.49 -12.78
CA ALA A 89 23.10 10.97 -13.60
C ALA A 89 23.32 9.47 -13.40
N ALA A 90 23.22 8.99 -12.16
CA ALA A 90 23.31 7.56 -11.84
C ALA A 90 22.14 6.78 -12.46
N ALA A 91 20.91 7.23 -12.27
CA ALA A 91 19.74 6.64 -12.90
C ALA A 91 19.85 6.63 -14.45
N LYS A 92 20.33 7.73 -15.03
CA LYS A 92 20.54 7.84 -16.50
C LYS A 92 21.52 6.80 -17.02
N ARG A 93 22.61 6.49 -16.29
CA ARG A 93 23.56 5.43 -16.67
C ARG A 93 22.87 4.05 -16.68
N ILE A 94 22.11 3.74 -15.61
CA ILE A 94 21.36 2.48 -15.52
C ILE A 94 20.39 2.34 -16.70
N LEU A 95 19.57 3.37 -16.95
CA LEU A 95 18.57 3.35 -18.03
C LEU A 95 19.19 3.24 -19.41
N LYS A 96 20.35 3.89 -19.68
CA LYS A 96 21.08 3.75 -20.93
C LYS A 96 21.59 2.33 -21.19
N ASN A 97 22.02 1.63 -20.14
CA ASN A 97 22.53 0.26 -20.24
C ASN A 97 21.38 -0.74 -20.44
N LEU A 98 20.28 -0.58 -19.72
CA LEU A 98 19.13 -1.50 -19.75
C LEU A 98 18.19 -1.22 -20.93
N LYS A 99 18.17 0.00 -21.48
CA LYS A 99 17.33 0.45 -22.60
C LYS A 99 15.86 0.04 -22.44
N PRO A 100 15.19 0.37 -21.34
CA PRO A 100 13.82 -0.07 -21.12
C PRO A 100 12.84 0.58 -22.11
N ASP A 101 11.75 -0.13 -22.38
CA ASP A 101 10.66 0.37 -23.21
C ASP A 101 9.74 1.30 -22.43
N VAL A 102 9.63 1.08 -21.11
CA VAL A 102 8.80 1.88 -20.22
C VAL A 102 9.34 1.86 -18.77
N VAL A 103 9.08 2.93 -18.05
CA VAL A 103 9.30 3.02 -16.59
C VAL A 103 7.96 3.15 -15.90
N PHE A 104 7.64 2.22 -14.99
CA PHE A 104 6.50 2.32 -14.09
C PHE A 104 6.95 2.87 -12.74
N SER A 105 6.39 4.01 -12.34
CA SER A 105 6.73 4.71 -11.11
C SER A 105 5.58 4.69 -10.11
N LYS A 106 5.78 4.07 -8.95
CA LYS A 106 4.81 4.10 -7.85
C LYS A 106 4.96 5.35 -6.97
N GLY A 107 5.90 6.22 -7.32
CA GLY A 107 6.15 7.47 -6.61
C GLY A 107 7.06 7.32 -5.39
N GLY A 108 6.94 8.29 -4.46
CA GLY A 108 7.92 8.48 -3.41
C GLY A 108 9.16 9.23 -3.91
N TYR A 109 9.94 9.76 -2.98
CA TYR A 109 11.15 10.53 -3.33
C TYR A 109 12.22 9.68 -4.03
N VAL A 110 12.18 8.38 -3.83
CA VAL A 110 13.09 7.40 -4.44
C VAL A 110 12.91 7.33 -5.96
N ALA A 111 11.68 7.39 -6.44
CA ALA A 111 11.38 7.27 -7.86
C ALA A 111 11.75 8.53 -8.66
N LEU A 112 11.80 9.71 -8.03
CA LEU A 112 11.93 10.98 -8.73
C LEU A 112 13.16 11.09 -9.63
N PRO A 113 14.39 10.71 -9.21
CA PRO A 113 15.56 10.73 -10.08
C PRO A 113 15.41 9.82 -11.30
N VAL A 114 14.78 8.65 -11.14
CA VAL A 114 14.55 7.67 -12.20
C VAL A 114 13.58 8.22 -13.24
N VAL A 115 12.46 8.80 -12.78
CA VAL A 115 11.44 9.43 -13.62
C VAL A 115 12.04 10.56 -14.47
N ILE A 116 12.83 11.46 -13.84
CA ILE A 116 13.47 12.56 -14.55
C ILE A 116 14.50 12.05 -15.56
N ALA A 117 15.29 11.04 -15.18
CA ALA A 117 16.29 10.44 -16.08
C ALA A 117 15.65 9.74 -17.29
N ALA A 118 14.55 9.01 -17.08
CA ALA A 118 13.78 8.35 -18.14
C ALA A 118 13.25 9.38 -19.14
N HIS A 119 12.58 10.42 -18.64
CA HIS A 119 12.09 11.51 -19.49
C HIS A 119 13.19 12.16 -20.34
N LYS A 120 14.37 12.44 -19.73
CA LYS A 120 15.53 13.00 -20.46
C LYS A 120 16.12 12.05 -21.50
N LEU A 121 15.81 10.78 -21.46
CA LEU A 121 16.21 9.76 -22.43
C LEU A 121 15.13 9.44 -23.46
N GLY A 122 13.96 10.10 -23.40
CA GLY A 122 12.82 9.82 -24.25
C GLY A 122 12.09 8.51 -23.92
N ILE A 123 12.36 7.92 -22.74
CA ILE A 123 11.70 6.70 -22.28
C ILE A 123 10.36 7.09 -21.63
N PRO A 124 9.22 6.51 -22.08
CA PRO A 124 7.92 6.81 -21.50
C PRO A 124 7.85 6.40 -20.03
N VAL A 125 7.23 7.26 -19.22
CA VAL A 125 7.02 7.03 -17.78
C VAL A 125 5.53 6.98 -17.50
N VAL A 126 5.08 5.91 -16.86
CA VAL A 126 3.75 5.77 -16.29
C VAL A 126 3.89 5.89 -14.77
N SER A 127 3.34 6.95 -14.19
CA SER A 127 3.31 7.15 -12.74
C SER A 127 1.99 6.69 -12.14
N HIS A 128 2.01 6.26 -10.89
CA HIS A 128 0.80 5.87 -10.15
C HIS A 128 0.73 6.58 -8.79
N GLU A 129 -0.44 7.14 -8.47
CA GLU A 129 -0.76 7.71 -7.15
C GLU A 129 -1.80 6.84 -6.44
N SER A 130 -1.48 6.43 -5.22
CA SER A 130 -2.39 5.62 -4.42
C SER A 130 -3.38 6.42 -3.60
N ASP A 131 -2.96 7.55 -3.06
CA ASP A 131 -3.77 8.37 -2.17
C ASP A 131 -4.75 9.27 -2.94
N LEU A 132 -5.81 9.71 -2.26
CA LEU A 132 -6.78 10.64 -2.84
C LEU A 132 -6.11 11.96 -3.24
N SER A 133 -5.20 12.47 -2.43
CA SER A 133 -4.41 13.67 -2.76
C SER A 133 -3.01 13.30 -3.26
N ILE A 134 -2.57 13.96 -4.33
CA ILE A 134 -1.27 13.68 -4.95
C ILE A 134 -0.12 14.11 -4.03
N GLY A 135 0.81 13.18 -3.78
CA GLY A 135 2.04 13.44 -3.03
C GLY A 135 3.00 14.38 -3.75
N LEU A 136 3.85 15.08 -2.97
CA LEU A 136 4.81 16.05 -3.53
C LEU A 136 5.71 15.44 -4.61
N ALA A 137 6.22 14.24 -4.40
CA ALA A 137 7.05 13.55 -5.38
C ALA A 137 6.29 13.31 -6.69
N ASN A 138 5.03 12.84 -6.62
CA ASN A 138 4.20 12.62 -7.79
C ASN A 138 3.74 13.94 -8.45
N LYS A 139 3.53 15.02 -7.69
CA LYS A 139 3.29 16.35 -8.28
C LYS A 139 4.46 16.81 -9.16
N ILE A 140 5.70 16.55 -8.72
CA ILE A 140 6.90 16.87 -9.50
C ILE A 140 7.02 15.90 -10.68
N ALA A 141 6.89 14.58 -10.43
CA ALA A 141 7.00 13.52 -11.42
C ALA A 141 5.97 13.65 -12.56
N LEU A 142 4.80 14.20 -12.26
CA LEU A 142 3.72 14.43 -13.23
C LEU A 142 4.17 15.23 -14.46
N ARG A 143 5.13 16.15 -14.30
CA ARG A 143 5.69 16.94 -15.41
C ARG A 143 6.50 16.08 -16.40
N TYR A 144 7.06 14.98 -15.93
CA TYR A 144 7.95 14.08 -16.64
C TYR A 144 7.30 12.76 -17.02
N SER A 145 6.06 12.53 -16.59
CA SER A 145 5.30 11.32 -16.89
C SER A 145 4.43 11.50 -18.13
N ALA A 146 4.36 10.47 -18.94
CA ALA A 146 3.43 10.40 -20.06
C ALA A 146 1.99 10.24 -19.56
N LYS A 147 1.78 9.42 -18.50
CA LYS A 147 0.48 9.12 -17.92
C LYS A 147 0.58 9.07 -16.39
N LEU A 148 -0.50 9.46 -15.70
CA LEU A 148 -0.68 9.28 -14.26
C LEU A 148 -1.87 8.34 -14.03
N LEU A 149 -1.62 7.19 -13.45
CA LEU A 149 -2.67 6.28 -12.99
C LEU A 149 -3.03 6.62 -11.54
N THR A 150 -4.30 6.50 -11.16
CA THR A 150 -4.76 6.92 -9.83
C THR A 150 -5.58 5.85 -9.13
N GLY A 151 -5.40 5.77 -7.81
CA GLY A 151 -6.18 4.90 -6.94
C GLY A 151 -7.62 5.36 -6.76
N PHE A 152 -7.87 6.67 -6.85
CA PHE A 152 -9.19 7.27 -6.60
C PHE A 152 -9.69 7.99 -7.85
N PRO A 153 -11.00 7.84 -8.22
CA PRO A 153 -11.58 8.57 -9.35
C PRO A 153 -11.42 10.09 -9.27
N PRO A 154 -11.69 10.77 -8.12
CA PRO A 154 -11.57 12.22 -8.05
C PRO A 154 -10.15 12.74 -8.30
N THR A 155 -9.13 11.92 -8.06
CA THR A 155 -7.74 12.29 -8.34
C THR A 155 -7.47 12.42 -9.84
N ALA A 156 -8.17 11.63 -10.66
CA ALA A 156 -8.03 11.67 -12.12
C ALA A 156 -8.81 12.82 -12.77
N GLU A 157 -9.97 13.20 -12.21
CA GLU A 157 -10.93 14.09 -12.84
C GLU A 157 -10.36 15.48 -13.25
N ASN A 158 -9.38 15.99 -12.51
CA ASN A 158 -8.85 17.34 -12.73
C ASN A 158 -7.46 17.35 -13.39
N ILE A 159 -7.01 16.23 -13.96
CA ILE A 159 -5.67 16.12 -14.54
C ILE A 159 -5.76 15.47 -15.92
N ALA A 160 -5.52 16.23 -16.98
CA ALA A 160 -5.71 15.80 -18.37
C ALA A 160 -5.02 14.46 -18.75
N LYS A 161 -3.88 14.13 -18.14
CA LYS A 161 -3.15 12.88 -18.38
C LYS A 161 -3.31 11.84 -17.27
N ALA A 162 -4.28 12.04 -16.38
CA ALA A 162 -4.57 11.07 -15.32
C ALA A 162 -5.74 10.16 -15.72
N GLU A 163 -5.67 8.92 -15.25
CA GLU A 163 -6.67 7.89 -15.46
C GLU A 163 -6.91 7.11 -14.16
N TYR A 164 -8.16 6.83 -13.86
CA TYR A 164 -8.52 5.99 -12.73
C TYR A 164 -8.33 4.52 -13.07
N THR A 165 -7.48 3.84 -12.33
CA THR A 165 -7.24 2.39 -12.46
C THR A 165 -7.55 1.61 -11.17
N GLY A 166 -7.64 2.29 -10.05
CA GLY A 166 -7.53 1.66 -8.74
C GLY A 166 -6.05 1.45 -8.35
N ILE A 167 -5.81 0.69 -7.28
CA ILE A 167 -4.47 0.36 -6.79
C ILE A 167 -4.16 -1.09 -7.12
N PRO A 168 -2.97 -1.42 -7.65
CA PRO A 168 -2.56 -2.80 -7.86
C PRO A 168 -2.62 -3.63 -6.57
N LEU A 169 -3.28 -4.77 -6.62
CA LEU A 169 -3.48 -5.68 -5.49
C LEU A 169 -2.76 -7.01 -5.74
N ASP A 170 -2.15 -7.56 -4.69
CA ASP A 170 -1.55 -8.89 -4.76
C ASP A 170 -2.64 -9.96 -4.94
N LYS A 171 -2.61 -10.68 -6.06
CA LYS A 171 -3.56 -11.76 -6.35
C LYS A 171 -3.54 -12.89 -5.31
N ASN A 172 -2.45 -13.04 -4.56
CA ASN A 172 -2.37 -14.00 -3.47
C ASN A 172 -3.32 -13.68 -2.31
N LEU A 173 -3.77 -12.43 -2.16
CA LEU A 173 -4.77 -12.05 -1.15
C LEU A 173 -6.10 -12.77 -1.36
N PHE A 174 -6.44 -13.09 -2.60
CA PHE A 174 -7.72 -13.69 -3.01
C PHE A 174 -7.70 -15.21 -3.05
N LYS A 175 -6.54 -15.84 -2.81
CA LYS A 175 -6.43 -17.31 -2.81
C LYS A 175 -7.21 -17.90 -1.64
N PRO A 176 -8.02 -18.94 -1.86
CA PRO A 176 -8.68 -19.68 -0.78
C PRO A 176 -7.65 -20.22 0.23
N ARG A 177 -8.02 -20.16 1.51
CA ARG A 177 -7.19 -20.69 2.61
C ARG A 177 -8.03 -21.54 3.53
N GLU A 178 -7.43 -22.58 4.09
CA GLU A 178 -8.06 -23.45 5.06
C GLU A 178 -8.12 -22.75 6.43
N LYS A 179 -9.30 -22.23 6.78
CA LYS A 179 -9.50 -21.46 8.04
C LYS A 179 -9.19 -22.31 9.28
N GLY A 180 -9.58 -23.59 9.31
CA GLY A 180 -9.34 -24.47 10.47
C GLY A 180 -7.84 -24.62 10.80
N ARG A 181 -6.96 -24.70 9.78
CA ARG A 181 -5.52 -24.70 9.98
C ARG A 181 -5.02 -23.39 10.58
N LEU A 182 -5.57 -22.25 10.11
CA LEU A 182 -5.18 -20.94 10.62
C LEU A 182 -5.67 -20.70 12.05
N PHE A 183 -6.87 -21.15 12.41
CA PHE A 183 -7.35 -21.11 13.78
C PHE A 183 -6.45 -21.91 14.72
N LYS A 184 -6.03 -23.11 14.35
CA LYS A 184 -5.06 -23.90 15.12
C LYS A 184 -3.71 -23.18 15.24
N LYS A 185 -3.22 -22.58 14.13
CA LYS A 185 -1.96 -21.82 14.10
C LYS A 185 -1.94 -20.69 15.11
N TYR A 186 -3.05 -19.97 15.25
CA TYR A 186 -3.16 -18.79 16.13
C TYR A 186 -3.73 -19.13 17.53
N GLY A 187 -4.11 -20.38 17.80
CA GLY A 187 -4.72 -20.79 19.06
C GLY A 187 -6.13 -20.22 19.27
N PHE A 188 -6.89 -20.07 18.18
CA PHE A 188 -8.22 -19.48 18.17
C PHE A 188 -9.34 -20.51 18.33
N ASP A 189 -10.45 -20.06 18.92
CA ASP A 189 -11.70 -20.79 18.96
C ASP A 189 -12.45 -20.64 17.63
N ASP A 190 -12.71 -21.73 16.93
CA ASP A 190 -13.36 -21.77 15.62
C ASP A 190 -14.84 -21.34 15.64
N LYS A 191 -15.45 -21.30 16.83
CA LYS A 191 -16.82 -20.81 17.04
C LYS A 191 -16.91 -19.30 17.25
N LYS A 192 -15.78 -18.63 17.51
CA LYS A 192 -15.72 -17.18 17.68
C LYS A 192 -15.38 -16.44 16.39
N ARG A 193 -16.00 -15.28 16.19
CA ARG A 193 -15.61 -14.36 15.14
C ARG A 193 -14.24 -13.74 15.43
N THR A 194 -13.50 -13.36 14.38
CA THR A 194 -12.14 -12.87 14.49
C THR A 194 -12.03 -11.39 14.13
N ILE A 195 -11.38 -10.64 15.00
CA ILE A 195 -10.99 -9.25 14.80
C ILE A 195 -9.52 -9.23 14.38
N LEU A 196 -9.21 -8.58 13.25
CA LEU A 196 -7.84 -8.20 12.90
C LEU A 196 -7.60 -6.76 13.34
N ILE A 197 -6.57 -6.52 14.16
CA ILE A 197 -6.15 -5.17 14.58
C ILE A 197 -4.75 -4.90 14.05
N THR A 198 -4.55 -3.81 13.29
CA THR A 198 -3.24 -3.46 12.75
C THR A 198 -3.01 -1.96 12.66
N GLY A 199 -1.87 -1.50 13.11
CA GLY A 199 -1.40 -0.12 12.95
C GLY A 199 -0.58 0.13 11.67
N GLY A 200 -0.51 -0.87 10.75
CA GLY A 200 0.40 -0.88 9.60
C GLY A 200 1.81 -1.37 10.00
N SER A 201 2.75 -1.38 9.05
CA SER A 201 4.09 -1.97 9.23
C SER A 201 4.92 -1.34 10.38
N GLN A 202 4.69 -0.07 10.70
CA GLN A 202 5.35 0.63 11.81
C GLN A 202 4.58 0.51 13.13
N GLY A 203 3.37 -0.02 13.08
CA GLY A 203 2.43 -0.03 14.19
C GLY A 203 1.95 1.37 14.59
N SER A 204 0.96 1.41 15.48
CA SER A 204 0.37 2.64 16.00
C SER A 204 0.27 2.57 17.51
N ALA A 205 0.98 3.45 18.22
CA ALA A 205 0.89 3.52 19.69
C ALA A 205 -0.54 3.80 20.17
N ALA A 206 -1.25 4.71 19.49
CA ALA A 206 -2.64 5.04 19.85
C ALA A 206 -3.56 3.82 19.73
N ILE A 207 -3.49 3.07 18.60
CA ILE A 207 -4.29 1.85 18.42
C ILE A 207 -3.87 0.80 19.44
N ASN A 208 -2.57 0.60 19.66
CA ASN A 208 -2.07 -0.41 20.59
C ASN A 208 -2.51 -0.13 22.01
N ASN A 209 -2.36 1.10 22.50
CA ASN A 209 -2.76 1.46 23.87
C ASN A 209 -4.27 1.28 24.10
N SER A 210 -5.09 1.69 23.12
CA SER A 210 -6.55 1.49 23.23
C SER A 210 -6.94 0.01 23.14
N THR A 211 -6.24 -0.78 22.32
CA THR A 211 -6.44 -2.23 22.23
C THR A 211 -6.08 -2.91 23.53
N GLU A 212 -4.95 -2.56 24.13
CA GLU A 212 -4.48 -3.12 25.40
C GLU A 212 -5.48 -2.87 26.52
N GLY A 213 -6.09 -1.66 26.57
CA GLY A 213 -7.07 -1.29 27.58
C GLY A 213 -8.43 -2.02 27.47
N CYS A 214 -8.75 -2.67 26.32
CA CYS A 214 -10.01 -3.42 26.15
C CYS A 214 -9.79 -4.88 25.70
N ILE A 215 -8.56 -5.36 25.69
CA ILE A 215 -8.22 -6.66 25.08
C ILE A 215 -8.91 -7.84 25.80
N GLU A 216 -9.05 -7.80 27.12
CA GLU A 216 -9.72 -8.86 27.91
C GLU A 216 -11.20 -8.97 27.51
N ASN A 217 -11.92 -7.84 27.48
CA ASN A 217 -13.32 -7.79 27.07
C ASN A 217 -13.53 -8.28 25.64
N LEU A 218 -12.59 -7.91 24.71
CA LEU A 218 -12.64 -8.38 23.34
C LEU A 218 -12.40 -9.90 23.25
N ALA A 219 -11.45 -10.44 24.00
CA ALA A 219 -11.08 -11.86 24.00
C ALA A 219 -12.18 -12.77 24.56
N GLU A 220 -13.01 -12.27 25.48
CA GLU A 220 -14.19 -12.99 25.96
C GLU A 220 -15.18 -13.30 24.84
N LYS A 221 -15.35 -12.36 23.90
CA LYS A 221 -16.36 -12.41 22.83
C LYS A 221 -15.82 -12.90 21.49
N TYR A 222 -14.54 -12.61 21.18
CA TYR A 222 -13.92 -12.75 19.87
C TYR A 222 -12.54 -13.39 19.94
N ASN A 223 -12.07 -13.86 18.80
CA ASN A 223 -10.64 -14.05 18.56
C ASN A 223 -10.02 -12.72 18.15
N VAL A 224 -8.83 -12.41 18.64
CA VAL A 224 -8.12 -11.15 18.32
C VAL A 224 -6.75 -11.46 17.71
N LEU A 225 -6.59 -11.18 16.44
CA LEU A 225 -5.30 -11.16 15.76
C LEU A 225 -4.76 -9.73 15.78
N TRP A 226 -3.79 -9.48 16.66
CA TRP A 226 -3.25 -8.14 16.88
C TRP A 226 -1.84 -8.01 16.32
N LEU A 227 -1.69 -7.20 15.25
CA LEU A 227 -0.41 -6.88 14.63
C LEU A 227 0.05 -5.51 15.13
N ALA A 228 0.81 -5.51 16.22
CA ALA A 228 1.17 -4.31 16.98
C ALA A 228 2.21 -3.41 16.26
N GLY A 229 2.98 -3.96 15.30
CA GLY A 229 4.06 -3.27 14.60
C GLY A 229 5.44 -3.61 15.18
N LYS A 230 6.48 -3.37 14.39
CA LYS A 230 7.86 -3.73 14.74
C LYS A 230 8.29 -3.12 16.08
N GLY A 231 8.83 -3.96 16.97
CA GLY A 231 9.30 -3.59 18.31
C GLY A 231 8.19 -3.22 19.30
N LYS A 232 6.91 -3.58 19.02
CA LYS A 232 5.74 -3.17 19.81
C LYS A 232 4.83 -4.34 20.21
N SER A 233 5.27 -5.59 20.02
CA SER A 233 4.48 -6.74 20.46
C SER A 233 4.35 -6.70 21.98
N SER A 234 3.11 -6.83 22.50
CA SER A 234 2.87 -7.04 23.91
C SER A 234 3.04 -8.53 24.24
N HIS A 235 3.52 -8.81 25.46
CA HIS A 235 3.62 -10.19 25.98
C HIS A 235 2.26 -10.67 26.55
N VAL A 236 1.16 -10.25 25.94
CA VAL A 236 -0.19 -10.62 26.39
C VAL A 236 -0.41 -12.12 26.17
N LYS A 237 -0.60 -12.84 27.28
CA LYS A 237 -0.98 -14.26 27.29
C LYS A 237 -2.45 -14.39 27.68
N ILE A 238 -3.34 -14.00 26.80
CA ILE A 238 -4.79 -14.13 26.97
C ILE A 238 -5.31 -15.15 25.94
N LYS A 239 -6.21 -16.03 26.38
CA LYS A 239 -6.86 -17.00 25.49
C LYS A 239 -7.58 -16.27 24.35
N ASN A 240 -7.52 -16.80 23.13
CA ASN A 240 -8.09 -16.22 21.92
C ASN A 240 -7.44 -14.90 21.46
N VAL A 241 -6.28 -14.52 22.02
CA VAL A 241 -5.48 -13.39 21.55
C VAL A 241 -4.16 -13.90 20.98
N TYR A 242 -3.86 -13.51 19.75
CA TYR A 242 -2.54 -13.70 19.15
C TYR A 242 -1.97 -12.32 18.84
N CYS A 243 -0.91 -11.94 19.53
CA CYS A 243 -0.20 -10.68 19.31
C CYS A 243 1.15 -10.94 18.67
N ALA A 244 1.45 -10.20 17.59
CA ALA A 244 2.73 -10.26 16.90
C ALA A 244 3.14 -8.88 16.40
N GLU A 245 4.44 -8.72 16.11
CA GLU A 245 4.93 -7.46 15.53
C GLU A 245 4.37 -7.24 14.11
N PHE A 246 4.35 -8.27 13.30
CA PHE A 246 3.80 -8.23 11.93
C PHE A 246 3.43 -9.65 11.46
N CYS A 247 2.67 -9.71 10.39
CA CYS A 247 2.34 -10.96 9.70
C CYS A 247 3.07 -11.00 8.35
N GLU A 248 3.84 -12.05 8.10
CA GLU A 248 4.55 -12.22 6.83
C GLU A 248 3.59 -12.44 5.65
N ASN A 249 2.46 -13.07 5.91
CA ASN A 249 1.43 -13.36 4.92
C ASN A 249 0.10 -12.73 5.33
N MET A 250 -0.08 -11.46 4.98
CA MET A 250 -1.34 -10.74 5.28
C MET A 250 -2.57 -11.44 4.73
N GLY A 251 -2.45 -12.20 3.65
CA GLY A 251 -3.56 -12.98 3.13
C GLY A 251 -4.06 -14.06 4.10
N GLU A 252 -3.22 -14.60 4.99
CA GLU A 252 -3.68 -15.51 6.07
C GLU A 252 -4.47 -14.73 7.12
N ALA A 253 -3.98 -13.56 7.53
CA ALA A 253 -4.65 -12.69 8.49
C ALA A 253 -6.03 -12.24 7.96
N TYR A 254 -6.08 -11.80 6.71
CA TYR A 254 -7.35 -11.40 6.07
C TYR A 254 -8.32 -12.57 5.87
N ALA A 255 -7.84 -13.78 5.61
CA ALA A 255 -8.72 -14.94 5.38
C ALA A 255 -9.54 -15.35 6.60
N ILE A 256 -9.06 -15.07 7.81
CA ILE A 256 -9.76 -15.37 9.06
C ILE A 256 -10.46 -14.15 9.68
N ALA A 257 -10.17 -12.94 9.20
CA ALA A 257 -10.76 -11.73 9.74
C ALA A 257 -12.23 -11.59 9.32
N ASP A 258 -13.12 -11.46 10.29
CA ASP A 258 -14.52 -11.09 10.07
C ASP A 258 -14.70 -9.58 10.04
N VAL A 259 -13.85 -8.84 10.80
CA VAL A 259 -13.74 -7.38 10.78
C VAL A 259 -12.29 -6.96 10.96
N CYS A 260 -11.96 -5.74 10.52
CA CYS A 260 -10.62 -5.19 10.68
C CYS A 260 -10.62 -3.79 11.29
N VAL A 261 -9.71 -3.55 12.23
CA VAL A 261 -9.34 -2.22 12.73
C VAL A 261 -7.97 -1.87 12.15
N SER A 262 -7.86 -0.76 11.42
CA SER A 262 -6.60 -0.39 10.79
C SER A 262 -6.38 1.12 10.67
N ARG A 263 -5.13 1.53 10.38
CA ARG A 263 -4.87 2.85 9.82
C ARG A 263 -5.50 2.99 8.43
N ALA A 264 -5.74 4.23 7.98
CA ALA A 264 -6.39 4.53 6.70
C ALA A 264 -5.39 4.76 5.54
N GLY A 265 -4.31 3.98 5.49
CA GLY A 265 -3.42 3.99 4.32
C GLY A 265 -4.13 3.41 3.10
N ALA A 266 -3.99 4.07 1.94
CA ALA A 266 -4.75 3.72 0.74
C ALA A 266 -4.61 2.23 0.38
N ASN A 267 -3.40 1.67 0.35
CA ASN A 267 -3.22 0.26 -0.03
C ASN A 267 -4.00 -0.69 0.90
N THR A 268 -3.89 -0.51 2.22
CA THR A 268 -4.60 -1.34 3.20
C THR A 268 -6.12 -1.22 3.05
N LEU A 269 -6.63 0.00 2.86
CA LEU A 269 -8.07 0.19 2.64
C LEU A 269 -8.53 -0.50 1.35
N PHE A 270 -7.78 -0.39 0.26
CA PHE A 270 -8.12 -1.06 -1.00
C PHE A 270 -8.08 -2.59 -0.89
N GLU A 271 -7.10 -3.15 -0.17
CA GLU A 271 -7.04 -4.59 0.12
C GLU A 271 -8.27 -5.07 0.89
N LEU A 272 -8.59 -4.39 2.02
CA LEU A 272 -9.72 -4.75 2.87
C LEU A 272 -11.07 -4.62 2.14
N ILE A 273 -11.25 -3.53 1.37
CA ILE A 273 -12.46 -3.30 0.59
C ILE A 273 -12.59 -4.35 -0.53
N ALA A 274 -11.51 -4.66 -1.25
CA ALA A 274 -11.52 -5.68 -2.30
C ALA A 274 -11.82 -7.09 -1.78
N LEU A 275 -11.48 -7.35 -0.52
CA LEU A 275 -11.80 -8.59 0.20
C LEU A 275 -13.21 -8.58 0.81
N GLY A 276 -13.85 -7.42 0.88
CA GLY A 276 -15.17 -7.23 1.49
C GLY A 276 -15.16 -7.32 3.01
N ILE A 277 -14.02 -7.02 3.65
CA ILE A 277 -13.86 -7.07 5.11
C ILE A 277 -14.36 -5.76 5.71
N PRO A 278 -15.41 -5.77 6.56
CA PRO A 278 -15.89 -4.61 7.28
C PRO A 278 -14.74 -3.97 8.08
N THR A 279 -14.52 -2.67 7.88
CA THR A 279 -13.31 -1.99 8.38
C THR A 279 -13.66 -0.78 9.25
N LEU A 280 -13.06 -0.72 10.44
CA LEU A 280 -12.95 0.48 11.27
C LEU A 280 -11.60 1.13 10.97
N ALA A 281 -11.62 2.24 10.24
CA ALA A 281 -10.41 2.99 9.95
C ALA A 281 -10.13 4.04 11.03
N ILE A 282 -8.89 4.06 11.52
CA ILE A 282 -8.37 5.04 12.48
C ILE A 282 -7.27 5.82 11.77
N PRO A 283 -7.62 6.92 11.05
CA PRO A 283 -6.66 7.64 10.22
C PRO A 283 -5.59 8.34 11.07
N LEU A 284 -4.36 8.36 10.58
CA LEU A 284 -3.30 9.16 11.17
C LEU A 284 -3.63 10.65 11.01
N PRO A 285 -3.67 11.45 12.11
CA PRO A 285 -4.11 12.84 12.06
C PRO A 285 -3.17 13.74 11.24
N LYS A 286 -3.68 14.86 10.79
CA LYS A 286 -2.88 15.95 10.20
C LYS A 286 -1.85 16.43 11.25
N GLY A 287 -0.63 16.75 10.80
CA GLY A 287 0.47 17.09 11.69
C GLY A 287 1.49 15.95 11.83
N ASN A 288 1.03 14.74 12.05
CA ASN A 288 1.85 13.52 12.02
C ASN A 288 1.98 12.95 10.59
N SER A 289 1.09 13.35 9.69
CA SER A 289 1.10 13.05 8.25
C SER A 289 0.75 14.29 7.42
N ARG A 290 0.68 14.14 6.08
CA ARG A 290 0.14 15.22 5.22
C ARG A 290 -1.40 15.29 5.22
N GLY A 291 -2.08 14.39 5.97
CA GLY A 291 -3.54 14.30 6.03
C GLY A 291 -4.15 13.35 5.00
N ASP A 292 -3.34 12.68 4.20
CA ASP A 292 -3.73 11.69 3.19
C ASP A 292 -4.66 10.62 3.75
N GLN A 293 -4.34 10.07 4.94
CA GLN A 293 -5.17 9.04 5.56
C GLN A 293 -6.55 9.57 5.98
N VAL A 294 -6.63 10.82 6.44
CA VAL A 294 -7.91 11.45 6.80
C VAL A 294 -8.78 11.62 5.57
N GLU A 295 -8.19 12.05 4.45
CA GLU A 295 -8.89 12.22 3.18
C GLU A 295 -9.35 10.88 2.59
N ASN A 296 -8.49 9.87 2.58
CA ASN A 296 -8.83 8.51 2.14
C ASN A 296 -9.99 7.93 2.96
N ALA A 297 -9.92 8.05 4.30
CA ALA A 297 -10.98 7.57 5.19
C ALA A 297 -12.30 8.30 4.98
N ALA A 298 -12.26 9.63 4.85
CA ALA A 298 -13.45 10.45 4.60
C ALA A 298 -14.15 10.08 3.29
N TYR A 299 -13.39 9.81 2.22
CA TYR A 299 -13.92 9.38 0.93
C TYR A 299 -14.74 8.08 1.05
N PHE A 300 -14.17 7.04 1.65
CA PHE A 300 -14.86 5.76 1.79
C PHE A 300 -15.98 5.77 2.84
N LYS A 301 -15.84 6.57 3.93
CA LYS A 301 -16.91 6.79 4.91
C LYS A 301 -18.13 7.43 4.25
N LYS A 302 -17.93 8.48 3.44
CA LYS A 302 -19.03 9.15 2.70
C LYS A 302 -19.80 8.20 1.80
N LYS A 303 -19.16 7.14 1.29
CA LYS A 303 -19.77 6.08 0.46
C LYS A 303 -20.36 4.92 1.29
N GLY A 304 -20.33 4.98 2.62
CA GLY A 304 -20.82 3.92 3.49
C GLY A 304 -20.02 2.60 3.40
N ILE A 305 -18.77 2.66 2.95
CA ILE A 305 -17.92 1.48 2.70
C ILE A 305 -17.13 1.07 3.95
N ILE A 306 -16.73 2.05 4.77
CA ILE A 306 -15.99 1.83 6.02
C ILE A 306 -16.58 2.66 7.15
N SER A 307 -16.32 2.23 8.40
CA SER A 307 -16.48 3.06 9.59
C SER A 307 -15.20 3.83 9.90
N VAL A 308 -15.31 5.00 10.53
CA VAL A 308 -14.16 5.83 10.88
C VAL A 308 -14.27 6.34 12.31
N LEU A 309 -13.23 6.07 13.10
CA LEU A 309 -13.01 6.63 14.43
C LEU A 309 -11.73 7.47 14.41
N THR A 310 -11.83 8.74 14.73
CA THR A 310 -10.66 9.64 14.73
C THR A 310 -9.79 9.40 15.96
N GLU A 311 -8.49 9.63 15.86
CA GLU A 311 -7.53 9.32 16.92
C GLU A 311 -7.76 10.13 18.20
N ASP A 312 -8.29 11.34 18.09
CA ASP A 312 -8.68 12.19 19.22
C ASP A 312 -9.86 11.65 20.04
N LYS A 313 -10.67 10.78 19.45
CA LYS A 313 -11.81 10.10 20.08
C LYS A 313 -11.52 8.64 20.44
N LEU A 314 -10.30 8.18 20.17
CA LEU A 314 -9.91 6.80 20.37
C LEU A 314 -9.59 6.53 21.85
N THR A 315 -10.46 5.79 22.51
CA THR A 315 -10.28 5.22 23.87
C THR A 315 -10.58 3.72 23.83
N PRO A 316 -10.22 2.93 24.86
CA PRO A 316 -10.60 1.52 24.93
C PRO A 316 -12.10 1.30 24.74
N GLU A 317 -12.94 2.10 25.41
CA GLU A 317 -14.40 2.00 25.36
C GLU A 317 -14.95 2.35 23.98
N SER A 318 -14.44 3.42 23.36
CA SER A 318 -14.88 3.82 22.01
C SER A 318 -14.44 2.83 20.94
N LEU A 319 -13.29 2.18 21.14
CA LEU A 319 -12.79 1.12 20.27
C LEU A 319 -13.69 -0.12 20.38
N GLU A 320 -13.95 -0.62 21.60
CA GLU A 320 -14.82 -1.78 21.86
C GLU A 320 -16.23 -1.53 21.31
N TYR A 321 -16.81 -0.38 21.59
CA TYR A 321 -18.13 0.01 21.07
C TYR A 321 -18.14 0.02 19.52
N SER A 322 -17.14 0.64 18.89
CA SER A 322 -17.05 0.73 17.44
C SER A 322 -16.88 -0.64 16.76
N ILE A 323 -16.13 -1.55 17.39
CA ILE A 323 -16.00 -2.94 16.92
C ILE A 323 -17.36 -3.66 17.01
N GLY A 324 -18.11 -3.52 18.11
CA GLY A 324 -19.46 -4.07 18.24
C GLY A 324 -20.38 -3.59 17.11
N ARG A 325 -20.42 -2.29 16.87
CA ARG A 325 -21.19 -1.67 15.76
C ARG A 325 -20.74 -2.17 14.38
N LEU A 326 -19.45 -2.44 14.21
CA LEU A 326 -18.92 -2.97 12.96
C LEU A 326 -19.43 -4.39 12.69
N PHE A 327 -19.51 -5.23 13.73
CA PHE A 327 -20.10 -6.56 13.59
C PHE A 327 -21.61 -6.55 13.33
N GLU A 328 -22.35 -5.64 13.95
CA GLU A 328 -23.80 -5.47 13.73
C GLU A 328 -24.10 -5.08 12.28
N ASN A 329 -23.32 -4.15 11.73
CA ASN A 329 -23.50 -3.60 10.39
C ASN A 329 -22.64 -4.29 9.31
N GLY A 330 -21.95 -5.37 9.63
CA GLY A 330 -20.96 -6.02 8.76
C GLY A 330 -21.50 -6.38 7.39
N LYS A 331 -22.73 -6.92 7.31
CA LYS A 331 -23.38 -7.27 6.03
C LYS A 331 -23.55 -6.05 5.10
N SER A 332 -23.90 -4.89 5.67
CA SER A 332 -24.05 -3.64 4.90
C SER A 332 -22.71 -3.17 4.34
N TYR A 333 -21.66 -3.17 5.16
CA TYR A 333 -20.31 -2.81 4.70
C TYR A 333 -19.79 -3.76 3.62
N THR A 334 -19.92 -5.07 3.82
CA THR A 334 -19.54 -6.08 2.81
C THR A 334 -20.30 -5.88 1.49
N ALA A 335 -21.60 -5.59 1.55
CA ALA A 335 -22.41 -5.31 0.37
C ALA A 335 -21.95 -4.01 -0.34
N ALA A 336 -21.61 -2.98 0.41
CA ALA A 336 -21.07 -1.73 -0.15
C ALA A 336 -19.71 -1.94 -0.81
N CYS A 337 -18.82 -2.71 -0.19
CA CYS A 337 -17.52 -3.07 -0.76
C CYS A 337 -17.65 -3.78 -2.11
N LYS A 338 -18.57 -4.74 -2.24
CA LYS A 338 -18.81 -5.52 -3.47
C LYS A 338 -19.25 -4.68 -4.67
N LYS A 339 -19.76 -3.46 -4.45
CA LYS A 339 -20.14 -2.54 -5.54
C LYS A 339 -18.93 -1.91 -6.23
N LEU A 340 -17.75 -2.01 -5.62
CA LEU A 340 -16.49 -1.49 -6.19
C LEU A 340 -15.74 -2.62 -6.88
N ASP A 341 -15.48 -2.46 -8.18
CA ASP A 341 -14.59 -3.35 -8.91
C ASP A 341 -13.13 -2.93 -8.69
N LEU A 342 -12.56 -3.39 -7.55
CA LEU A 342 -11.16 -3.16 -7.22
C LEU A 342 -10.23 -4.31 -7.66
N ARG A 343 -10.80 -5.50 -7.95
CA ARG A 343 -10.00 -6.67 -8.32
C ARG A 343 -9.42 -6.57 -9.73
N SER A 344 -10.09 -5.86 -10.63
CA SER A 344 -9.62 -5.59 -11.99
C SER A 344 -8.57 -4.46 -12.08
N ALA A 345 -8.13 -3.89 -10.93
CA ALA A 345 -7.16 -2.80 -10.92
C ALA A 345 -5.85 -3.15 -11.64
N ASN A 346 -5.34 -4.38 -11.46
CA ASN A 346 -4.11 -4.81 -12.12
C ASN A 346 -4.26 -4.81 -13.66
N GLU A 347 -5.41 -5.25 -14.17
CA GLU A 347 -5.69 -5.28 -15.61
C GLU A 347 -5.79 -3.85 -16.17
N ARG A 348 -6.49 -2.95 -15.46
CA ARG A 348 -6.57 -1.53 -15.85
C ARG A 348 -5.23 -0.80 -15.81
N VAL A 349 -4.31 -1.19 -14.93
CA VAL A 349 -2.96 -0.61 -14.89
C VAL A 349 -2.11 -1.06 -16.06
N LEU A 350 -2.38 -2.23 -16.63
CA LEU A 350 -1.60 -2.84 -17.70
C LEU A 350 -2.18 -2.57 -19.11
N SER A 351 -3.43 -2.10 -19.18
CA SER A 351 -4.04 -1.64 -20.45
C SER A 351 -3.59 -0.24 -20.83
#